data_d9a88d906a119e948872c7798707452d
#
_entry.id   d9a88d906a119e948872c7798707452d
#
_cell.length_a   1.000
_cell.length_b   1.000
_cell.length_c   1.000
_cell.angle_alpha   90.00
_cell.angle_beta   90.00
_cell.angle_gamma   90.00
#
_symmetry.space_group_name_H-M   'P 1'
#
loop_
_entity.id
_entity.type
_entity.pdbx_description
1 polymer ?
#
loop_
_entity_poly.entity_id
_entity_poly.type
_entity_poly.pdbx_seq_one_letter_code
_entity_poly.pdbx_strand_id
1 'polypeptide(L)'
;MKKIIYVTVICAVAMAACTTPFKKAKDGSQYKVISDGKGLKAETGNFLELNVLAKYKDSLLFDTREEGMPQYGPYDTAGMPSPFKEAFRELHIGDSIVIKVSTDSILAKGQAAPFLKKGQFITQTYKLVNIYKTKEQMDSAQKTHMKGAMEKAYQKQLGLVEKDLATNKVQLDKDSKEIEAYLAKNSIKATKTKWGTYVSIVTEGTGAQLTSKDIASVNYSGHVLDSTSLFDSNTDPKFGHVQPYDVQLGQMGSVILG
;
A
#
# COMPACT_ATOMS: atom_id res chain seq x y z
N MET A 1 8.92 36.33 -4.58
CA MET A 1 9.42 36.35 -3.20
C MET A 1 8.91 35.21 -2.28
N LYS A 2 7.84 34.46 -2.63
CA LYS A 2 7.34 33.35 -1.80
C LYS A 2 8.11 32.02 -1.89
N LYS A 3 8.91 31.81 -2.94
CA LYS A 3 9.67 30.54 -3.15
C LYS A 3 10.97 30.43 -2.32
N ILE A 4 11.55 31.54 -1.87
CA ILE A 4 12.81 31.57 -1.11
C ILE A 4 12.61 31.15 0.36
N ILE A 5 11.43 31.42 0.93
CA ILE A 5 11.13 31.13 2.34
C ILE A 5 10.98 29.61 2.59
N TYR A 6 10.49 28.85 1.63
CA TYR A 6 10.35 27.39 1.77
C TYR A 6 11.68 26.64 1.75
N VAL A 7 12.66 27.13 0.98
CA VAL A 7 13.99 26.52 0.90
C VAL A 7 14.78 26.71 2.21
N THR A 8 14.65 27.88 2.84
CA THR A 8 15.36 28.15 4.11
C THR A 8 14.82 27.34 5.29
N VAL A 9 13.51 27.08 5.36
CA VAL A 9 12.92 26.25 6.42
C VAL A 9 13.32 24.78 6.27
N ILE A 10 13.38 24.26 5.06
CA ILE A 10 13.81 22.86 4.80
C ILE A 10 15.30 22.69 5.15
N CYS A 11 16.15 23.67 4.84
CA CYS A 11 17.57 23.64 5.21
C CYS A 11 17.81 23.73 6.72
N ALA A 12 17.02 24.50 7.47
CA ALA A 12 17.16 24.61 8.92
C ALA A 12 16.82 23.32 9.66
N VAL A 13 15.78 22.59 9.23
CA VAL A 13 15.42 21.28 9.80
C VAL A 13 16.47 20.21 9.43
N ALA A 14 17.04 20.26 8.23
CA ALA A 14 18.10 19.34 7.82
C ALA A 14 19.41 19.55 8.62
N MET A 15 19.77 20.80 8.97
CA MET A 15 20.95 21.08 9.79
C MET A 15 20.77 20.65 11.26
N ALA A 16 19.59 20.82 11.84
CA ALA A 16 19.30 20.32 13.19
C ALA A 16 19.38 18.80 13.28
N ALA A 17 18.98 18.09 12.22
CA ALA A 17 19.06 16.63 12.16
C ALA A 17 20.51 16.10 12.20
N CYS A 18 21.47 16.85 11.65
CA CYS A 18 22.89 16.46 11.65
C CYS A 18 23.59 16.67 13.01
N THR A 19 23.11 17.62 13.83
CA THR A 19 23.77 18.00 15.09
C THR A 19 23.27 17.23 16.31
N THR A 20 22.05 16.65 16.27
CA THR A 20 21.48 15.92 17.42
C THR A 20 22.19 14.56 17.57
N PRO A 21 22.92 14.33 18.70
CA PRO A 21 23.59 13.07 18.93
C PRO A 21 22.62 11.94 19.21
N PHE A 22 23.01 10.71 18.86
CA PHE A 22 22.28 9.52 19.27
C PHE A 22 22.47 9.26 20.78
N LYS A 23 21.39 8.92 21.45
CA LYS A 23 21.36 8.42 22.83
C LYS A 23 21.32 6.89 22.80
N LYS A 24 21.85 6.26 23.83
CA LYS A 24 21.76 4.81 24.02
C LYS A 24 20.55 4.48 24.88
N ALA A 25 19.70 3.60 24.42
CA ALA A 25 18.56 3.08 25.17
C ALA A 25 18.97 1.96 26.14
N LYS A 26 18.07 1.52 27.01
CA LYS A 26 18.33 0.47 28.01
C LYS A 26 18.70 -0.88 27.41
N ASP A 27 18.13 -1.22 26.24
CA ASP A 27 18.42 -2.44 25.49
C ASP A 27 19.68 -2.35 24.63
N GLY A 28 20.41 -1.23 24.69
CA GLY A 28 21.60 -0.97 23.88
C GLY A 28 21.35 -0.38 22.51
N SER A 29 20.11 -0.27 22.07
CA SER A 29 19.71 0.40 20.83
C SER A 29 20.09 1.88 20.88
N GLN A 30 20.14 2.51 19.70
CA GLN A 30 20.45 3.93 19.58
C GLN A 30 19.23 4.68 19.04
N TYR A 31 18.92 5.82 19.65
CA TYR A 31 17.86 6.70 19.18
C TYR A 31 18.24 8.18 19.29
N LYS A 32 17.56 9.02 18.53
CA LYS A 32 17.59 10.47 18.70
C LYS A 32 16.21 11.05 18.43
N VAL A 33 15.90 12.14 19.12
CA VAL A 33 14.68 12.93 18.89
C VAL A 33 15.09 14.25 18.27
N ILE A 34 14.46 14.59 17.16
CA ILE A 34 14.62 15.85 16.44
C ILE A 34 13.31 16.59 16.66
N SER A 35 13.33 17.62 17.51
CA SER A 35 12.15 18.39 17.87
C SER A 35 12.23 19.80 17.34
N ASP A 36 11.08 20.33 16.87
CA ASP A 36 10.89 21.76 16.65
C ASP A 36 10.24 22.46 17.86
N GLY A 37 9.82 21.70 18.86
CA GLY A 37 9.33 22.17 20.16
C GLY A 37 8.01 22.95 20.13
N LYS A 38 7.28 22.99 19.03
CA LYS A 38 6.14 23.92 18.82
C LYS A 38 4.78 23.25 18.72
N GLY A 39 4.71 21.94 18.53
CA GLY A 39 3.45 21.20 18.36
C GLY A 39 2.78 20.84 19.70
N LEU A 40 1.55 20.31 19.60
CA LEU A 40 0.86 19.73 20.76
C LEU A 40 1.64 18.50 21.24
N LYS A 41 1.74 18.34 22.57
CA LYS A 41 2.36 17.20 23.22
C LYS A 41 1.40 16.00 23.20
N ALA A 42 1.94 14.81 22.95
CA ALA A 42 1.20 13.57 23.10
C ALA A 42 1.01 13.22 24.58
N GLU A 43 -0.19 12.80 24.96
CA GLU A 43 -0.56 12.40 26.32
C GLU A 43 -1.05 10.95 26.29
N THR A 44 -0.83 10.22 27.39
CA THR A 44 -1.33 8.84 27.53
C THR A 44 -2.85 8.80 27.30
N GLY A 45 -3.31 7.88 26.49
CA GLY A 45 -4.69 7.77 26.05
C GLY A 45 -5.00 8.46 24.72
N ASN A 46 -4.07 9.27 24.18
CA ASN A 46 -4.20 9.76 22.83
C ASN A 46 -3.94 8.67 21.80
N PHE A 47 -4.28 8.95 20.55
CA PHE A 47 -3.94 8.13 19.38
C PHE A 47 -3.04 8.94 18.45
N LEU A 48 -2.00 8.30 17.95
CA LEU A 48 -0.99 8.95 17.10
C LEU A 48 -1.16 8.58 15.64
N GLU A 49 -0.84 9.54 14.78
CA GLU A 49 -0.60 9.35 13.35
C GLU A 49 0.87 9.60 13.07
N LEU A 50 1.56 8.60 12.53
CA LEU A 50 2.99 8.60 12.31
C LEU A 50 3.32 8.34 10.85
N ASN A 51 4.13 9.20 10.25
CA ASN A 51 4.85 8.80 9.04
C ASN A 51 6.10 8.03 9.43
N VAL A 52 6.29 6.90 8.78
CA VAL A 52 7.42 5.99 9.04
C VAL A 52 8.26 5.82 7.78
N LEU A 53 9.57 5.98 7.94
CA LEU A 53 10.57 5.77 6.92
C LEU A 53 11.59 4.77 7.44
N ALA A 54 11.84 3.69 6.71
CA ALA A 54 12.89 2.73 7.03
C ALA A 54 13.93 2.67 5.90
N LYS A 55 15.21 2.72 6.26
CA LYS A 55 16.34 2.61 5.35
C LYS A 55 17.37 1.59 5.85
N TYR A 56 17.95 0.87 4.91
CA TYR A 56 19.15 0.08 5.11
C TYR A 56 20.26 0.68 4.26
N LYS A 57 21.28 1.27 4.90
CA LYS A 57 22.26 2.13 4.23
C LYS A 57 21.54 3.23 3.45
N ASP A 58 21.77 3.34 2.15
CA ASP A 58 21.14 4.34 1.27
C ASP A 58 19.86 3.83 0.60
N SER A 59 19.53 2.53 0.77
CA SER A 59 18.35 1.92 0.16
C SER A 59 17.10 2.17 1.00
N LEU A 60 16.05 2.66 0.37
CA LEU A 60 14.72 2.77 0.95
C LEU A 60 14.12 1.37 1.07
N LEU A 61 13.69 1.00 2.28
CA LEU A 61 12.95 -0.24 2.55
C LEU A 61 11.45 0.01 2.62
N PHE A 62 11.05 1.15 3.20
CA PHE A 62 9.65 1.46 3.45
C PHE A 62 9.47 2.97 3.68
N ASP A 63 8.42 3.57 3.11
CA ASP A 63 8.01 4.96 3.36
C ASP A 63 6.47 5.08 3.28
N THR A 64 5.82 5.28 4.41
CA THR A 64 4.36 5.45 4.49
C THR A 64 3.84 6.64 3.69
N ARG A 65 4.68 7.65 3.42
CA ARG A 65 4.29 8.83 2.63
C ARG A 65 4.14 8.50 1.15
N GLU A 66 5.01 7.59 0.64
CA GLU A 66 4.91 7.11 -0.74
C GLU A 66 3.66 6.23 -0.93
N GLU A 67 3.34 5.45 0.08
CA GLU A 67 2.16 4.60 0.09
C GLU A 67 0.86 5.39 0.36
N GLY A 68 0.97 6.57 0.98
CA GLY A 68 -0.18 7.38 1.40
C GLY A 68 -0.91 6.81 2.62
N MET A 69 -0.25 5.90 3.38
CA MET A 69 -0.80 5.20 4.55
C MET A 69 0.07 5.41 5.78
N PRO A 70 -0.15 6.49 6.55
CA PRO A 70 0.47 6.66 7.87
C PRO A 70 0.18 5.49 8.79
N GLN A 71 1.05 5.27 9.77
CA GLN A 71 0.78 4.32 10.85
C GLN A 71 -0.04 4.99 11.95
N TYR A 72 -0.98 4.24 12.51
CA TYR A 72 -1.88 4.68 13.57
C TYR A 72 -1.77 3.76 14.77
N GLY A 73 -1.86 4.32 15.97
CA GLY A 73 -1.86 3.52 17.19
C GLY A 73 -2.09 4.32 18.45
N PRO A 74 -2.44 3.65 19.57
CA PRO A 74 -2.57 4.30 20.87
C PRO A 74 -1.20 4.76 21.38
N TYR A 75 -1.21 5.88 22.08
CA TYR A 75 -0.03 6.37 22.79
C TYR A 75 -0.06 5.91 24.24
N ASP A 76 0.69 4.86 24.50
CA ASP A 76 0.97 4.35 25.85
C ASP A 76 2.45 3.99 25.97
N THR A 77 3.23 4.88 26.54
CA THR A 77 4.66 4.66 26.75
C THR A 77 4.98 3.61 27.80
N ALA A 78 4.02 3.27 28.70
CA ALA A 78 4.25 2.27 29.74
C ALA A 78 4.43 0.86 29.14
N GLY A 79 3.61 0.53 28.11
CA GLY A 79 3.67 -0.75 27.38
C GLY A 79 4.72 -0.83 26.29
N MET A 80 5.38 0.29 25.92
CA MET A 80 6.37 0.30 24.84
C MET A 80 7.68 -0.34 25.27
N PRO A 81 8.28 -1.21 24.41
CA PRO A 81 9.65 -1.70 24.64
C PRO A 81 10.67 -0.59 24.40
N SER A 82 11.88 -0.76 24.97
CA SER A 82 13.06 0.04 24.61
C SER A 82 13.42 -0.25 23.13
N PRO A 83 13.85 0.75 22.33
CA PRO A 83 14.10 2.16 22.66
C PRO A 83 12.86 3.08 22.50
N PHE A 84 11.71 2.53 22.12
CA PHE A 84 10.51 3.34 21.85
C PHE A 84 10.02 4.08 23.11
N LYS A 85 10.03 3.42 24.25
CA LYS A 85 9.62 4.00 25.52
C LYS A 85 10.39 5.28 25.85
N GLU A 86 11.69 5.29 25.63
CA GLU A 86 12.54 6.43 25.89
C GLU A 86 12.38 7.52 24.85
N ALA A 87 12.26 7.13 23.57
CA ALA A 87 12.22 8.03 22.44
C ALA A 87 10.88 8.77 22.31
N PHE A 88 9.79 8.11 22.70
CA PHE A 88 8.42 8.66 22.56
C PHE A 88 7.92 9.44 23.80
N ARG A 89 8.69 9.48 24.90
CA ARG A 89 8.26 10.05 26.19
C ARG A 89 7.78 11.49 26.09
N GLU A 90 8.41 12.34 25.32
CA GLU A 90 8.16 13.79 25.21
C GLU A 90 7.88 14.18 23.76
N LEU A 91 6.97 13.46 23.11
CA LEU A 91 6.70 13.61 21.70
C LEU A 91 5.68 14.71 21.42
N HIS A 92 6.00 15.63 20.51
CA HIS A 92 5.13 16.71 20.05
C HIS A 92 4.84 16.56 18.55
N ILE A 93 3.71 17.08 18.09
CA ILE A 93 3.41 17.16 16.65
C ILE A 93 4.56 17.88 15.93
N GLY A 94 5.06 17.28 14.86
CA GLY A 94 6.21 17.78 14.10
C GLY A 94 7.54 17.11 14.45
N ASP A 95 7.66 16.55 15.66
CA ASP A 95 8.87 15.82 16.07
C ASP A 95 9.14 14.61 15.21
N SER A 96 10.42 14.32 15.04
CA SER A 96 10.90 13.10 14.37
C SER A 96 11.79 12.31 15.31
N ILE A 97 11.54 11.02 15.41
CA ILE A 97 12.35 10.07 16.16
C ILE A 97 13.12 9.22 15.17
N VAL A 98 14.43 9.10 15.36
CA VAL A 98 15.27 8.22 14.56
C VAL A 98 15.79 7.12 15.46
N ILE A 99 15.53 5.87 15.09
CA ILE A 99 15.97 4.68 15.80
C ILE A 99 16.90 3.88 14.89
N LYS A 100 18.04 3.43 15.42
CA LYS A 100 18.94 2.47 14.76
C LYS A 100 18.70 1.08 15.35
N VAL A 101 18.18 0.19 14.52
CA VAL A 101 17.98 -1.23 14.86
C VAL A 101 19.14 -2.05 14.32
N SER A 102 19.83 -2.77 15.19
CA SER A 102 20.93 -3.65 14.78
C SER A 102 20.41 -4.79 13.90
N THR A 103 21.06 -5.00 12.77
CA THR A 103 20.78 -6.16 11.91
C THR A 103 21.08 -7.48 12.62
N ASP A 104 22.01 -7.51 13.57
CA ASP A 104 22.32 -8.74 14.33
C ASP A 104 21.12 -9.20 15.15
N SER A 105 20.34 -8.26 15.71
CA SER A 105 19.11 -8.58 16.45
C SER A 105 18.01 -9.15 15.55
N ILE A 106 17.97 -8.75 14.29
CA ILE A 106 17.00 -9.24 13.29
C ILE A 106 17.43 -10.64 12.82
N LEU A 107 18.73 -10.80 12.50
CA LEU A 107 19.31 -12.05 12.06
C LEU A 107 19.18 -13.15 13.12
N ALA A 108 19.34 -12.81 14.40
CA ALA A 108 19.20 -13.75 15.52
C ALA A 108 17.76 -14.30 15.67
N LYS A 109 16.74 -13.58 15.17
CA LYS A 109 15.33 -14.03 15.20
C LYS A 109 14.94 -14.91 14.00
N GLY A 110 15.86 -15.22 13.09
CA GLY A 110 15.62 -16.05 11.91
C GLY A 110 14.74 -15.41 10.82
N GLN A 111 14.41 -14.14 10.94
CA GLN A 111 13.53 -13.40 9.99
C GLN A 111 14.34 -12.46 9.07
N ALA A 112 15.44 -12.94 8.55
CA ALA A 112 16.37 -12.09 7.81
C ALA A 112 16.10 -12.09 6.30
N ALA A 113 15.94 -10.91 5.73
CA ALA A 113 16.04 -10.75 4.30
C ALA A 113 17.50 -11.03 3.85
N PRO A 114 17.71 -11.71 2.69
CA PRO A 114 19.04 -12.15 2.24
C PRO A 114 20.07 -11.01 2.07
N PHE A 115 19.62 -9.78 1.89
CA PHE A 115 20.50 -8.61 1.71
C PHE A 115 21.04 -8.03 3.03
N LEU A 116 20.49 -8.41 4.19
CA LEU A 116 20.93 -7.90 5.49
C LEU A 116 22.28 -8.53 5.89
N LYS A 117 23.25 -7.70 6.24
CA LYS A 117 24.58 -8.13 6.71
C LYS A 117 24.74 -7.85 8.20
N LYS A 118 25.48 -8.72 8.90
CA LYS A 118 25.87 -8.54 10.31
C LYS A 118 26.63 -7.23 10.54
N GLY A 119 26.51 -6.68 11.75
CA GLY A 119 27.21 -5.47 12.16
C GLY A 119 26.72 -4.18 11.50
N GLN A 120 25.53 -4.20 10.89
CA GLN A 120 24.92 -3.04 10.25
C GLN A 120 23.67 -2.58 11.01
N PHE A 121 23.04 -1.53 10.53
CA PHE A 121 21.82 -0.98 11.11
C PHE A 121 20.76 -0.72 10.05
N ILE A 122 19.51 -0.97 10.43
CA ILE A 122 18.35 -0.37 9.77
C ILE A 122 18.02 0.91 10.53
N THR A 123 17.90 2.02 9.81
CA THR A 123 17.49 3.30 10.38
C THR A 123 16.00 3.47 10.15
N GLN A 124 15.23 3.62 11.24
CA GLN A 124 13.81 3.91 11.20
C GLN A 124 13.55 5.32 11.69
N THR A 125 12.81 6.10 10.93
CA THR A 125 12.39 7.45 11.29
C THR A 125 10.89 7.49 11.45
N TYR A 126 10.42 7.96 12.60
CA TYR A 126 9.02 8.15 12.95
C TYR A 126 8.76 9.63 13.08
N LYS A 127 7.90 10.20 12.26
CA LYS A 127 7.47 11.60 12.37
C LYS A 127 6.05 11.66 12.89
N LEU A 128 5.83 12.31 14.03
CA LEU A 128 4.48 12.56 14.53
C LEU A 128 3.80 13.63 13.68
N VAL A 129 2.74 13.22 13.00
CA VAL A 129 1.97 14.07 12.08
C VAL A 129 0.76 14.66 12.79
N ASN A 130 0.05 13.81 13.56
CA ASN A 130 -1.17 14.24 14.24
C ASN A 130 -1.42 13.45 15.53
N ILE A 131 -2.25 14.04 16.40
CA ILE A 131 -2.73 13.45 17.65
C ILE A 131 -4.24 13.50 17.66
N TYR A 132 -4.88 12.38 17.95
CA TYR A 132 -6.33 12.24 18.11
C TYR A 132 -6.67 11.95 19.56
N LYS A 133 -7.72 12.56 20.08
CA LYS A 133 -8.19 12.36 21.46
C LYS A 133 -9.02 11.10 21.62
N THR A 134 -9.68 10.65 20.55
CA THR A 134 -10.54 9.45 20.59
C THR A 134 -10.20 8.50 19.46
N LYS A 135 -10.55 7.22 19.66
CA LYS A 135 -10.38 6.17 18.66
C LYS A 135 -11.19 6.46 17.40
N GLU A 136 -12.39 7.01 17.53
CA GLU A 136 -13.30 7.33 16.42
C GLU A 136 -12.68 8.39 15.50
N GLN A 137 -12.03 9.41 16.08
CA GLN A 137 -11.31 10.42 15.30
C GLN A 137 -10.17 9.81 14.50
N MET A 138 -9.36 8.95 15.14
CA MET A 138 -8.28 8.22 14.49
C MET A 138 -8.81 7.30 13.37
N ASP A 139 -9.85 6.50 13.64
CA ASP A 139 -10.45 5.58 12.67
C ASP A 139 -11.01 6.34 11.45
N SER A 140 -11.59 7.53 11.65
CA SER A 140 -12.08 8.38 10.56
C SER A 140 -10.93 8.88 9.68
N ALA A 141 -9.83 9.34 10.29
CA ALA A 141 -8.64 9.76 9.56
C ALA A 141 -8.00 8.60 8.79
N GLN A 142 -7.86 7.44 9.43
CA GLN A 142 -7.33 6.22 8.82
C GLN A 142 -8.15 5.79 7.60
N LYS A 143 -9.49 5.80 7.69
CA LYS A 143 -10.39 5.51 6.55
C LYS A 143 -10.17 6.49 5.40
N THR A 144 -9.95 7.77 5.69
CA THR A 144 -9.69 8.78 4.67
C THR A 144 -8.37 8.53 3.96
N HIS A 145 -7.28 8.24 4.69
CA HIS A 145 -6.00 7.90 4.11
C HIS A 145 -6.05 6.59 3.32
N MET A 146 -6.74 5.57 3.84
CA MET A 146 -6.93 4.29 3.13
C MET A 146 -7.62 4.50 1.79
N LYS A 147 -8.70 5.31 1.75
CA LYS A 147 -9.37 5.64 0.48
C LYS A 147 -8.43 6.34 -0.51
N GLY A 148 -7.64 7.31 -0.03
CA GLY A 148 -6.65 7.99 -0.88
C GLY A 148 -5.54 7.07 -1.38
N ALA A 149 -5.05 6.17 -0.53
CA ALA A 149 -4.03 5.19 -0.91
C ALA A 149 -4.57 4.17 -1.93
N MET A 150 -5.80 3.71 -1.76
CA MET A 150 -6.47 2.83 -2.73
C MET A 150 -6.62 3.51 -4.10
N GLU A 151 -7.06 4.76 -4.13
CA GLU A 151 -7.18 5.53 -5.37
C GLU A 151 -5.79 5.69 -6.04
N LYS A 152 -4.76 6.04 -5.28
CA LYS A 152 -3.39 6.16 -5.78
C LYS A 152 -2.87 4.83 -6.35
N ALA A 153 -3.12 3.72 -5.65
CA ALA A 153 -2.76 2.38 -6.12
C ALA A 153 -3.50 2.02 -7.41
N TYR A 154 -4.79 2.35 -7.49
CA TYR A 154 -5.60 2.17 -8.68
C TYR A 154 -5.02 2.92 -9.88
N GLN A 155 -4.75 4.22 -9.74
CA GLN A 155 -4.19 5.04 -10.81
C GLN A 155 -2.81 4.54 -11.26
N LYS A 156 -1.97 4.11 -10.32
CA LYS A 156 -0.67 3.50 -10.64
C LYS A 156 -0.84 2.22 -11.47
N GLN A 157 -1.79 1.37 -11.11
CA GLN A 157 -2.03 0.13 -11.84
C GLN A 157 -2.62 0.39 -13.23
N LEU A 158 -3.55 1.34 -13.38
CA LEU A 158 -4.02 1.78 -14.68
C LEU A 158 -2.87 2.22 -15.58
N GLY A 159 -1.94 3.02 -15.07
CA GLY A 159 -0.75 3.43 -15.83
C GLY A 159 0.15 2.27 -16.25
N LEU A 160 0.25 1.21 -15.42
CA LEU A 160 0.99 -0.01 -15.80
C LEU A 160 0.28 -0.76 -16.93
N VAL A 161 -1.05 -0.89 -16.87
CA VAL A 161 -1.86 -1.52 -17.93
C VAL A 161 -1.74 -0.73 -19.23
N GLU A 162 -1.88 0.60 -19.20
CA GLU A 162 -1.72 1.44 -20.39
C GLU A 162 -0.34 1.29 -21.04
N LYS A 163 0.70 1.22 -20.21
CA LYS A 163 2.07 0.98 -20.68
C LYS A 163 2.22 -0.40 -21.31
N ASP A 164 1.65 -1.42 -20.69
CA ASP A 164 1.68 -2.80 -21.20
C ASP A 164 0.96 -2.90 -22.54
N LEU A 165 -0.24 -2.35 -22.66
CA LEU A 165 -0.99 -2.28 -23.91
C LEU A 165 -0.21 -1.57 -25.02
N ALA A 166 0.45 -0.46 -24.70
CA ALA A 166 1.26 0.26 -25.67
C ALA A 166 2.49 -0.56 -26.12
N THR A 167 3.13 -1.26 -25.19
CA THR A 167 4.31 -2.09 -25.46
C THR A 167 3.96 -3.31 -26.31
N ASN A 168 2.79 -3.92 -26.06
CA ASN A 168 2.34 -5.14 -26.71
C ASN A 168 1.36 -4.92 -27.88
N LYS A 169 1.28 -3.68 -28.37
CA LYS A 169 0.27 -3.28 -29.38
C LYS A 169 0.22 -4.22 -30.60
N VAL A 170 1.36 -4.65 -31.14
CA VAL A 170 1.42 -5.54 -32.32
C VAL A 170 0.75 -6.89 -32.02
N GLN A 171 1.01 -7.47 -30.83
CA GLN A 171 0.38 -8.72 -30.44
C GLN A 171 -1.11 -8.54 -30.19
N LEU A 172 -1.51 -7.46 -29.49
CA LEU A 172 -2.92 -7.14 -29.23
C LEU A 172 -3.72 -6.92 -30.51
N ASP A 173 -3.13 -6.29 -31.54
CA ASP A 173 -3.77 -6.11 -32.84
C ASP A 173 -3.96 -7.46 -33.55
N LYS A 174 -3.02 -8.42 -33.39
CA LYS A 174 -3.15 -9.78 -33.89
C LYS A 174 -4.24 -10.56 -33.17
N ASP A 175 -4.21 -10.54 -31.82
CA ASP A 175 -5.17 -11.24 -30.98
C ASP A 175 -6.59 -10.70 -31.21
N SER A 176 -6.74 -9.37 -31.37
CA SER A 176 -8.01 -8.74 -31.72
C SER A 176 -8.59 -9.28 -33.01
N LYS A 177 -7.78 -9.44 -34.04
CA LYS A 177 -8.24 -10.00 -35.32
C LYS A 177 -8.68 -11.46 -35.18
N GLU A 178 -7.98 -12.25 -34.39
CA GLU A 178 -8.34 -13.65 -34.13
C GLU A 178 -9.65 -13.75 -33.36
N ILE A 179 -9.84 -12.90 -32.32
CA ILE A 179 -11.10 -12.83 -31.55
C ILE A 179 -12.25 -12.36 -32.45
N GLU A 180 -12.06 -11.31 -33.26
CA GLU A 180 -13.09 -10.79 -34.17
C GLU A 180 -13.50 -11.84 -35.24
N ALA A 181 -12.55 -12.59 -35.76
CA ALA A 181 -12.82 -13.71 -36.67
C ALA A 181 -13.64 -14.82 -35.98
N TYR A 182 -13.29 -15.17 -34.76
CA TYR A 182 -14.04 -16.15 -33.95
C TYR A 182 -15.45 -15.69 -33.68
N LEU A 183 -15.65 -14.43 -33.26
CA LEU A 183 -16.96 -13.84 -33.00
C LEU A 183 -17.84 -13.85 -34.26
N ALA A 184 -17.26 -13.47 -35.39
CA ALA A 184 -17.96 -13.49 -36.70
C ALA A 184 -18.35 -14.92 -37.13
N LYS A 185 -17.41 -15.87 -37.05
CA LYS A 185 -17.65 -17.30 -37.38
C LYS A 185 -18.79 -17.89 -36.56
N ASN A 186 -18.90 -17.52 -35.29
CA ASN A 186 -19.89 -18.06 -34.37
C ASN A 186 -21.14 -17.15 -34.20
N SER A 187 -21.26 -16.08 -34.98
CA SER A 187 -22.37 -15.10 -34.91
C SER A 187 -22.57 -14.50 -33.51
N ILE A 188 -21.47 -14.31 -32.74
CA ILE A 188 -21.49 -13.76 -31.40
C ILE A 188 -21.41 -12.23 -31.49
N LYS A 189 -22.36 -11.54 -30.87
CA LYS A 189 -22.30 -10.07 -30.68
C LYS A 189 -21.53 -9.77 -29.41
N ALA A 190 -20.46 -9.00 -29.51
CA ALA A 190 -19.67 -8.56 -28.38
C ALA A 190 -19.25 -7.10 -28.52
N THR A 191 -19.03 -6.44 -27.39
CA THR A 191 -18.51 -5.08 -27.32
C THR A 191 -17.06 -5.12 -26.86
N LYS A 192 -16.16 -4.47 -27.58
CA LYS A 192 -14.75 -4.32 -27.20
C LYS A 192 -14.63 -3.24 -26.14
N THR A 193 -14.03 -3.56 -25.01
CA THR A 193 -13.71 -2.59 -23.96
C THR A 193 -12.50 -1.73 -24.36
N LYS A 194 -12.27 -0.64 -23.62
CA LYS A 194 -11.09 0.21 -23.83
C LYS A 194 -9.75 -0.51 -23.57
N TRP A 195 -9.79 -1.62 -22.82
CA TRP A 195 -8.62 -2.42 -22.50
C TRP A 195 -8.37 -3.60 -23.44
N GLY A 196 -9.22 -3.76 -24.47
CA GLY A 196 -9.06 -4.78 -25.49
C GLY A 196 -9.86 -6.06 -25.28
N THR A 197 -10.52 -6.22 -24.14
CA THR A 197 -11.40 -7.35 -23.84
C THR A 197 -12.71 -7.26 -24.62
N TYR A 198 -13.24 -8.39 -25.10
CA TYR A 198 -14.55 -8.45 -25.76
C TYR A 198 -15.58 -9.05 -24.81
N VAL A 199 -16.69 -8.34 -24.59
CA VAL A 199 -17.77 -8.74 -23.68
C VAL A 199 -19.04 -9.01 -24.48
N SER A 200 -19.61 -10.21 -24.30
CA SER A 200 -20.92 -10.59 -24.84
C SER A 200 -21.85 -10.95 -23.69
N ILE A 201 -22.97 -10.25 -23.58
CA ILE A 201 -24.01 -10.54 -22.58
C ILE A 201 -25.00 -11.51 -23.21
N VAL A 202 -25.01 -12.76 -22.74
CA VAL A 202 -25.89 -13.80 -23.27
C VAL A 202 -27.32 -13.66 -22.72
N THR A 203 -27.43 -13.25 -21.44
CA THR A 203 -28.73 -13.02 -20.79
C THR A 203 -28.61 -11.76 -19.94
N GLU A 204 -29.48 -10.80 -20.19
CA GLU A 204 -29.55 -9.58 -19.37
C GLU A 204 -30.06 -9.90 -17.94
N GLY A 205 -29.41 -9.29 -16.97
CA GLY A 205 -29.85 -9.37 -15.60
C GLY A 205 -31.08 -8.49 -15.34
N THR A 206 -31.96 -8.92 -14.46
CA THR A 206 -33.18 -8.17 -14.04
C THR A 206 -33.04 -7.52 -12.67
N GLY A 207 -31.91 -7.73 -11.98
CA GLY A 207 -31.61 -7.20 -10.65
C GLY A 207 -31.12 -5.74 -10.68
N ALA A 208 -30.88 -5.17 -9.50
CA ALA A 208 -30.25 -3.86 -9.36
C ALA A 208 -28.81 -3.90 -9.89
N GLN A 209 -28.40 -2.82 -10.51
CA GLN A 209 -27.01 -2.66 -10.97
C GLN A 209 -26.06 -2.60 -9.78
N LEU A 210 -24.99 -3.40 -9.81
CA LEU A 210 -23.96 -3.41 -8.78
C LEU A 210 -23.14 -2.11 -8.81
N THR A 211 -22.69 -1.72 -7.64
CA THR A 211 -21.83 -0.56 -7.42
C THR A 211 -20.44 -0.99 -6.96
N SER A 212 -19.48 -0.08 -6.95
CA SER A 212 -18.12 -0.35 -6.45
C SER A 212 -18.04 -0.71 -4.96
N LYS A 213 -19.16 -0.67 -4.23
CA LYS A 213 -19.23 -1.04 -2.81
C LYS A 213 -19.74 -2.47 -2.59
N ASP A 214 -20.24 -3.10 -3.64
CA ASP A 214 -20.88 -4.40 -3.56
C ASP A 214 -19.86 -5.52 -3.75
N ILE A 215 -20.21 -6.70 -3.25
CA ILE A 215 -19.49 -7.95 -3.50
C ILE A 215 -20.33 -8.76 -4.49
N ALA A 216 -19.73 -9.10 -5.62
CA ALA A 216 -20.34 -9.99 -6.60
C ALA A 216 -19.87 -11.42 -6.35
N SER A 217 -20.79 -12.34 -6.06
CA SER A 217 -20.52 -13.77 -5.97
C SER A 217 -20.74 -14.41 -7.33
N VAL A 218 -19.68 -14.89 -7.97
CA VAL A 218 -19.73 -15.36 -9.36
C VAL A 218 -19.31 -16.81 -9.52
N ASN A 219 -19.98 -17.51 -10.43
CA ASN A 219 -19.49 -18.75 -10.98
C ASN A 219 -18.84 -18.48 -12.32
N TYR A 220 -17.75 -19.18 -12.64
CA TYR A 220 -17.02 -18.99 -13.88
C TYR A 220 -16.48 -20.31 -14.44
N SER A 221 -16.22 -20.28 -15.74
CA SER A 221 -15.47 -21.32 -16.46
C SER A 221 -14.58 -20.69 -17.51
N GLY A 222 -13.30 -21.00 -17.46
CA GLY A 222 -12.27 -20.48 -18.36
C GLY A 222 -11.91 -21.49 -19.45
N HIS A 223 -12.00 -21.05 -20.71
CA HIS A 223 -11.64 -21.83 -21.89
C HIS A 223 -10.57 -21.12 -22.71
N VAL A 224 -9.75 -21.88 -23.41
CA VAL A 224 -8.94 -21.34 -24.50
C VAL A 224 -9.86 -21.06 -25.68
N LEU A 225 -9.63 -19.94 -26.39
CA LEU A 225 -10.41 -19.56 -27.56
C LEU A 225 -10.46 -20.71 -28.61
N ASP A 226 -11.65 -20.95 -29.16
CA ASP A 226 -11.93 -22.01 -30.12
C ASP A 226 -11.63 -23.46 -29.62
N SER A 227 -11.65 -23.66 -28.29
CA SER A 227 -11.44 -24.96 -27.64
C SER A 227 -12.52 -25.26 -26.62
N THR A 228 -12.86 -26.53 -26.45
CA THR A 228 -13.71 -27.05 -25.37
C THR A 228 -12.92 -27.32 -24.09
N SER A 229 -11.60 -27.17 -24.11
CA SER A 229 -10.74 -27.44 -22.95
C SER A 229 -10.88 -26.36 -21.90
N LEU A 230 -11.33 -26.77 -20.71
CA LEU A 230 -11.34 -25.93 -19.51
C LEU A 230 -9.91 -25.87 -18.92
N PHE A 231 -9.43 -24.65 -18.68
CA PHE A 231 -8.18 -24.45 -17.94
C PHE A 231 -8.43 -24.06 -16.47
N ASP A 232 -9.63 -23.53 -16.15
CA ASP A 232 -10.05 -23.23 -14.78
C ASP A 232 -11.59 -23.11 -14.67
N SER A 233 -12.16 -23.49 -13.51
CA SER A 233 -13.61 -23.36 -13.22
C SER A 233 -13.87 -23.54 -11.73
N ASN A 234 -14.81 -22.76 -11.17
CA ASN A 234 -15.33 -23.00 -9.83
C ASN A 234 -16.65 -23.81 -9.82
N THR A 235 -17.05 -24.38 -10.95
CA THR A 235 -18.22 -25.28 -11.07
C THR A 235 -17.83 -26.71 -11.40
N ASP A 236 -16.58 -26.98 -11.77
CA ASP A 236 -16.08 -28.33 -12.07
C ASP A 236 -15.17 -28.81 -10.92
N PRO A 237 -15.55 -29.92 -10.22
CA PRO A 237 -14.81 -30.44 -9.06
C PRO A 237 -13.35 -30.79 -9.33
N LYS A 238 -12.97 -31.05 -10.58
CA LYS A 238 -11.58 -31.40 -10.93
C LYS A 238 -10.58 -30.29 -10.60
N PHE A 239 -11.02 -29.02 -10.48
CA PHE A 239 -10.17 -27.89 -10.15
C PHE A 239 -10.03 -27.65 -8.63
N GLY A 240 -10.79 -28.41 -7.78
CA GLY A 240 -10.63 -28.38 -6.32
C GLY A 240 -11.20 -27.15 -5.59
N HIS A 241 -11.91 -26.26 -6.28
CA HIS A 241 -12.51 -25.06 -5.70
C HIS A 241 -13.92 -24.81 -6.25
N VAL A 242 -14.89 -25.54 -5.75
CA VAL A 242 -16.31 -25.50 -6.20
C VAL A 242 -17.18 -24.50 -5.44
N GLN A 243 -16.60 -23.45 -4.88
CA GLN A 243 -17.33 -22.36 -4.23
C GLN A 243 -17.45 -21.16 -5.15
N PRO A 244 -18.58 -20.42 -5.13
CA PRO A 244 -18.65 -19.15 -5.82
C PRO A 244 -17.48 -18.23 -5.44
N TYR A 245 -16.94 -17.50 -6.41
CA TYR A 245 -15.85 -16.57 -6.18
C TYR A 245 -16.41 -15.18 -5.87
N ASP A 246 -16.08 -14.68 -4.68
CA ASP A 246 -16.52 -13.37 -4.23
C ASP A 246 -15.57 -12.28 -4.71
N VAL A 247 -16.08 -11.43 -5.61
CA VAL A 247 -15.37 -10.30 -6.19
C VAL A 247 -15.81 -9.02 -5.49
N GLN A 248 -14.92 -8.40 -4.74
CA GLN A 248 -15.15 -7.07 -4.21
C GLN A 248 -15.03 -6.04 -5.33
N LEU A 249 -16.13 -5.45 -5.76
CA LEU A 249 -16.14 -4.45 -6.82
C LEU A 249 -15.43 -3.17 -6.34
N GLY A 250 -14.69 -2.52 -7.25
CA GLY A 250 -13.89 -1.33 -6.93
C GLY A 250 -12.59 -1.60 -6.20
N GLN A 251 -12.22 -2.87 -5.96
CA GLN A 251 -10.89 -3.26 -5.49
C GLN A 251 -10.07 -3.84 -6.64
N MET A 252 -8.81 -3.38 -6.74
CA MET A 252 -7.87 -3.90 -7.73
C MET A 252 -7.29 -5.24 -7.30
N GLY A 253 -7.06 -6.12 -8.26
CA GLY A 253 -6.36 -7.40 -8.07
C GLY A 253 -7.27 -8.60 -7.83
N SER A 254 -8.58 -8.42 -7.73
CA SER A 254 -9.53 -9.53 -7.57
C SER A 254 -9.90 -10.20 -8.91
N VAL A 255 -9.75 -9.48 -10.02
CA VAL A 255 -10.11 -9.96 -11.37
C VAL A 255 -9.13 -9.40 -12.40
N ILE A 256 -9.07 -10.06 -13.56
CA ILE A 256 -8.35 -9.56 -14.73
C ILE A 256 -9.03 -8.26 -15.19
N LEU A 257 -8.23 -7.23 -15.44
CA LEU A 257 -8.74 -5.98 -16.01
C LEU A 257 -9.18 -6.23 -17.44
N GLY A 258 -10.45 -6.01 -17.70
CA GLY A 258 -11.05 -6.20 -19.01
C GLY A 258 -11.77 -4.95 -19.53
#